data_fea4b03110b415e78d134d32a88aa172
#
_entry.id   fea4b03110b415e78d134d32a88aa172
#
_cell.length_a   1.000
_cell.length_b   1.000
_cell.length_c   1.000
_cell.angle_alpha   90.00
_cell.angle_beta   90.00
_cell.angle_gamma   90.00
#
_symmetry.space_group_name_H-M   'P 1'
#
loop_
_entity.id
_entity.type
_entity.pdbx_description
1 polymer ?
#
loop_
_entity_poly.entity_id
_entity_poly.type
_entity_poly.pdbx_seq_one_letter_code
_entity_poly.pdbx_strand_id
1 'polypeptide(L)'
;MGPTGVGKTEIARRLAKLCSAPFIKVEATKYTEVGYVGRDVESMIRDLMEIGINLVRAEEAEKVKGRAEAAAEERLLDLLLPSGDGRENTREKLRELFRQGFLDDREVEFEVKEQSQPIGMLGVPGMEQPGDQMKGAFSKLFPQKTHRKKMKVGAAWRHLIEDESAKLVDEDKITDLARERVEQMGIVFIDEIDKLASGSQQRSADISREGVQRDLLPIVEGSAVNTKYGLVNT
;
A
#
# COMPACT_ATOMS: atom_id res chain seq x y z
N MET A 1 -19.01 -1.03 25.09
CA MET A 1 -18.41 -2.19 25.78
C MET A 1 -19.41 -3.36 25.73
N GLY A 2 -18.96 -4.62 25.78
CA GLY A 2 -19.84 -5.79 25.78
C GLY A 2 -19.02 -7.09 25.88
N PRO A 3 -19.67 -8.22 26.20
CA PRO A 3 -18.98 -9.50 26.40
C PRO A 3 -18.26 -9.97 25.13
N THR A 4 -17.34 -10.92 25.28
CA THR A 4 -16.58 -11.51 24.18
C THR A 4 -17.53 -12.29 23.25
N GLY A 5 -17.27 -12.32 21.95
CA GLY A 5 -18.04 -13.13 20.99
C GLY A 5 -19.31 -12.50 20.41
N VAL A 6 -19.71 -11.30 20.84
CA VAL A 6 -20.95 -10.62 20.35
C VAL A 6 -20.78 -9.87 19.02
N GLY A 7 -19.68 -10.04 18.33
CA GLY A 7 -19.47 -9.45 16.99
C GLY A 7 -19.06 -7.96 16.95
N LYS A 8 -18.61 -7.37 18.08
CA LYS A 8 -18.21 -5.95 18.15
C LYS A 8 -17.23 -5.52 17.03
N THR A 9 -16.17 -6.30 16.86
CA THR A 9 -15.14 -6.04 15.83
C THR A 9 -15.72 -6.11 14.41
N GLU A 10 -16.60 -7.08 14.17
CA GLU A 10 -17.21 -7.29 12.85
C GLU A 10 -18.17 -6.14 12.50
N ILE A 11 -18.93 -5.66 13.48
CA ILE A 11 -19.80 -4.47 13.30
C ILE A 11 -18.96 -3.26 12.93
N ALA A 12 -17.88 -2.99 13.69
CA ALA A 12 -16.99 -1.86 13.40
C ALA A 12 -16.34 -1.96 12.02
N ARG A 13 -15.87 -3.15 11.63
CA ARG A 13 -15.28 -3.40 10.30
C ARG A 13 -16.28 -3.18 9.17
N ARG A 14 -17.51 -3.67 9.32
CA ARG A 14 -18.58 -3.48 8.32
C ARG A 14 -18.98 -2.02 8.19
N LEU A 15 -19.09 -1.31 9.30
CA LEU A 15 -19.37 0.11 9.30
C LEU A 15 -18.25 0.89 8.59
N ALA A 16 -16.99 0.62 8.89
CA ALA A 16 -15.85 1.22 8.22
C ALA A 16 -15.91 0.97 6.69
N LYS A 17 -16.21 -0.27 6.29
CA LYS A 17 -16.35 -0.62 4.87
C LYS A 17 -17.49 0.14 4.18
N LEU A 18 -18.62 0.31 4.84
CA LEU A 18 -19.76 1.08 4.30
C LEU A 18 -19.42 2.55 4.07
N CYS A 19 -18.59 3.12 4.95
CA CYS A 19 -18.17 4.52 4.87
C CYS A 19 -16.87 4.71 4.07
N SER A 20 -16.30 3.65 3.49
CA SER A 20 -14.96 3.68 2.86
C SER A 20 -13.89 4.27 3.78
N ALA A 21 -14.00 4.00 5.09
CA ALA A 21 -13.11 4.50 6.11
C ALA A 21 -11.91 3.55 6.33
N PRO A 22 -10.68 4.06 6.46
CA PRO A 22 -9.54 3.25 6.88
C PRO A 22 -9.82 2.62 8.24
N PHE A 23 -9.60 1.31 8.36
CA PHE A 23 -9.88 0.55 9.58
C PHE A 23 -8.72 -0.36 9.95
N ILE A 24 -8.28 -0.27 11.19
CA ILE A 24 -7.32 -1.21 11.75
C ILE A 24 -7.85 -1.80 13.06
N LYS A 25 -7.65 -3.12 13.24
CA LYS A 25 -7.82 -3.78 14.52
C LYS A 25 -6.45 -4.07 15.13
N VAL A 26 -6.27 -3.64 16.37
CA VAL A 26 -5.06 -3.87 17.14
C VAL A 26 -5.40 -4.51 18.49
N GLU A 27 -4.47 -5.29 19.03
CA GLU A 27 -4.58 -5.85 20.38
C GLU A 27 -3.68 -5.02 21.31
N ALA A 28 -4.25 -4.44 22.36
CA ALA A 28 -3.55 -3.56 23.27
C ALA A 28 -2.28 -4.19 23.90
N THR A 29 -2.33 -5.50 24.15
CA THR A 29 -1.23 -6.28 24.74
C THR A 29 -0.01 -6.50 23.82
N LYS A 30 -0.11 -6.15 22.55
CA LYS A 30 1.01 -6.26 21.58
C LYS A 30 1.91 -5.02 21.55
N TYR A 31 1.52 -3.97 22.26
CA TYR A 31 2.27 -2.72 22.32
C TYR A 31 3.14 -2.67 23.57
N THR A 32 4.25 -1.96 23.46
CA THR A 32 5.20 -1.72 24.53
C THR A 32 5.41 -0.22 24.70
N GLU A 33 5.83 0.20 25.91
CA GLU A 33 6.24 1.57 26.17
C GLU A 33 7.36 2.01 25.21
N VAL A 34 7.34 3.29 24.82
CA VAL A 34 8.37 3.88 23.96
C VAL A 34 9.77 3.67 24.58
N GLY A 35 10.69 3.13 23.76
CA GLY A 35 12.05 2.82 24.17
C GLY A 35 12.30 1.37 24.60
N TYR A 36 11.27 0.54 24.69
CA TYR A 36 11.41 -0.90 24.87
C TYR A 36 11.35 -1.67 23.55
N VAL A 37 11.88 -2.90 23.54
CA VAL A 37 11.80 -3.78 22.36
C VAL A 37 10.35 -4.21 22.16
N GLY A 38 9.74 -3.75 21.06
CA GLY A 38 8.35 -4.04 20.73
C GLY A 38 7.77 -3.01 19.76
N ARG A 39 6.46 -3.02 19.59
CA ARG A 39 5.74 -2.04 18.77
C ARG A 39 5.28 -0.88 19.63
N ASP A 40 5.66 0.34 19.29
CA ASP A 40 5.13 1.54 19.91
C ASP A 40 3.67 1.79 19.52
N VAL A 41 2.95 2.57 20.33
CA VAL A 41 1.52 2.87 20.10
C VAL A 41 1.30 3.70 18.83
N GLU A 42 2.25 4.56 18.44
CA GLU A 42 2.16 5.36 17.22
C GLU A 42 2.16 4.49 15.95
N SER A 43 2.72 3.27 16.04
CA SER A 43 2.75 2.34 14.90
C SER A 43 1.35 1.99 14.40
N MET A 44 0.30 2.06 15.25
CA MET A 44 -1.08 1.83 14.80
C MET A 44 -1.56 2.93 13.84
N ILE A 45 -1.13 4.16 14.04
CA ILE A 45 -1.46 5.28 13.15
C ILE A 45 -0.66 5.18 11.85
N ARG A 46 0.62 4.79 11.94
CA ARG A 46 1.43 4.51 10.73
C ARG A 46 0.82 3.40 9.88
N ASP A 47 0.37 2.31 10.50
CA ASP A 47 -0.30 1.21 9.80
C ASP A 47 -1.67 1.65 9.24
N LEU A 48 -2.43 2.47 9.99
CA LEU A 48 -3.71 3.01 9.51
C LEU A 48 -3.52 3.90 8.28
N MET A 49 -2.44 4.70 8.26
CA MET A 49 -2.09 5.53 7.09
C MET A 49 -1.76 4.66 5.86
N GLU A 50 -1.02 3.57 6.04
CA GLU A 50 -0.77 2.58 4.96
C GLU A 50 -2.08 2.03 4.39
N ILE A 51 -3.02 1.67 5.25
CA ILE A 51 -4.35 1.18 4.85
C ILE A 51 -5.09 2.28 4.08
N GLY A 52 -5.05 3.53 4.55
CA GLY A 52 -5.64 4.69 3.89
C GLY A 52 -5.09 4.92 2.49
N ILE A 53 -3.76 4.89 2.33
CA ILE A 53 -3.08 4.99 1.03
C ILE A 53 -3.57 3.89 0.07
N ASN A 54 -3.58 2.65 0.53
CA ASN A 54 -3.99 1.52 -0.32
C ASN A 54 -5.47 1.62 -0.73
N LEU A 55 -6.33 2.10 0.18
CA LEU A 55 -7.75 2.31 -0.09
C LEU A 55 -7.96 3.38 -1.17
N VAL A 56 -7.35 4.55 -1.00
CA VAL A 56 -7.47 5.68 -1.94
C VAL A 56 -6.83 5.31 -3.28
N ARG A 57 -5.66 4.64 -3.28
CA ARG A 57 -5.02 4.18 -4.51
C ARG A 57 -5.92 3.23 -5.30
N ALA A 58 -6.60 2.28 -4.65
CA ALA A 58 -7.53 1.38 -5.31
C ALA A 58 -8.72 2.12 -5.94
N GLU A 59 -9.26 3.12 -5.24
CA GLU A 59 -10.35 3.95 -5.76
C GLU A 59 -9.92 4.80 -6.95
N GLU A 60 -8.75 5.45 -6.88
CA GLU A 60 -8.22 6.26 -7.99
C GLU A 60 -7.85 5.38 -9.20
N ALA A 61 -7.30 4.19 -8.97
CA ALA A 61 -7.02 3.22 -10.04
C ALA A 61 -8.30 2.78 -10.76
N GLU A 62 -9.39 2.52 -10.03
CA GLU A 62 -10.68 2.15 -10.66
C GLU A 62 -11.26 3.31 -11.48
N LYS A 63 -11.10 4.58 -11.05
CA LYS A 63 -11.54 5.75 -11.82
C LYS A 63 -10.81 5.91 -13.16
N VAL A 64 -9.53 5.53 -13.21
CA VAL A 64 -8.72 5.66 -14.44
C VAL A 64 -8.68 4.41 -15.29
N LYS A 65 -9.27 3.32 -14.83
CA LYS A 65 -9.20 1.98 -15.44
C LYS A 65 -9.54 1.96 -16.93
N GLY A 66 -10.67 2.55 -17.33
CA GLY A 66 -11.05 2.57 -18.76
C GLY A 66 -10.06 3.33 -19.64
N ARG A 67 -9.43 4.39 -19.10
CA ARG A 67 -8.37 5.13 -19.80
C ARG A 67 -7.07 4.32 -19.86
N ALA A 68 -6.74 3.63 -18.76
CA ALA A 68 -5.57 2.77 -18.68
C ALA A 68 -5.71 1.56 -19.64
N GLU A 69 -6.88 0.95 -19.72
CA GLU A 69 -7.17 -0.14 -20.67
C GLU A 69 -7.02 0.32 -22.12
N ALA A 70 -7.56 1.50 -22.47
CA ALA A 70 -7.40 2.04 -23.82
C ALA A 70 -5.92 2.33 -24.17
N ALA A 71 -5.16 2.91 -23.24
CA ALA A 71 -3.73 3.16 -23.43
C ALA A 71 -2.91 1.86 -23.52
N ALA A 72 -3.25 0.87 -22.70
CA ALA A 72 -2.63 -0.45 -22.72
C ALA A 72 -2.91 -1.20 -24.03
N GLU A 73 -4.13 -1.07 -24.58
CA GLU A 73 -4.49 -1.66 -25.90
C GLU A 73 -3.63 -1.08 -27.01
N GLU A 74 -3.49 0.27 -27.04
CA GLU A 74 -2.64 0.92 -28.05
C GLU A 74 -1.17 0.45 -27.92
N ARG A 75 -0.65 0.39 -26.72
CA ARG A 75 0.73 -0.06 -26.47
C ARG A 75 0.93 -1.54 -26.81
N LEU A 76 -0.06 -2.39 -26.58
CA LEU A 76 -0.02 -3.79 -26.98
C LEU A 76 0.02 -3.92 -28.50
N LEU A 77 -0.79 -3.14 -29.21
CA LEU A 77 -0.79 -3.13 -30.67
C LEU A 77 0.57 -2.65 -31.23
N ASP A 78 1.23 -1.70 -30.58
CA ASP A 78 2.58 -1.26 -30.96
C ASP A 78 3.63 -2.37 -30.77
N LEU A 79 3.49 -3.20 -29.74
CA LEU A 79 4.35 -4.37 -29.52
C LEU A 79 4.11 -5.48 -30.55
N LEU A 80 2.88 -5.64 -31.03
CA LEU A 80 2.50 -6.63 -32.04
C LEU A 80 2.86 -6.19 -33.46
N LEU A 81 2.92 -4.88 -33.71
CA LEU A 81 3.29 -4.23 -34.98
C LEU A 81 4.40 -3.22 -34.74
N PRO A 82 5.67 -3.65 -34.66
CA PRO A 82 6.78 -2.70 -34.57
C PRO A 82 6.86 -1.84 -35.83
N SER A 83 6.97 -0.57 -35.60
CA SER A 83 6.91 0.60 -36.47
C SER A 83 7.25 0.44 -37.96
N GLY A 84 6.39 1.01 -38.80
CA GLY A 84 6.69 1.53 -40.12
C GLY A 84 6.03 0.74 -41.24
N ASP A 85 4.86 1.01 -41.52
CA ASP A 85 4.20 1.14 -42.82
C ASP A 85 2.68 1.06 -42.67
N GLY A 86 2.01 2.14 -42.98
CA GLY A 86 0.68 2.37 -43.46
C GLY A 86 -0.35 1.23 -43.41
N ARG A 87 -0.65 0.69 -42.22
CA ARG A 87 -1.60 -0.42 -42.07
C ARG A 87 -2.60 -0.19 -40.98
N GLU A 88 -3.27 0.95 -41.06
CA GLU A 88 -4.44 1.21 -40.19
C GLU A 88 -5.41 0.02 -40.23
N ASN A 89 -5.66 -0.57 -41.41
CA ASN A 89 -6.45 -1.80 -41.56
C ASN A 89 -5.85 -3.03 -40.85
N THR A 90 -4.53 -3.14 -40.72
CA THR A 90 -3.90 -4.28 -40.03
C THR A 90 -3.97 -4.09 -38.52
N ARG A 91 -3.81 -2.87 -38.06
CA ARG A 91 -3.94 -2.51 -36.65
C ARG A 91 -5.36 -2.75 -36.15
N GLU A 92 -6.37 -2.36 -36.94
CA GLU A 92 -7.77 -2.60 -36.61
C GLU A 92 -8.12 -4.08 -36.54
N LYS A 93 -7.66 -4.88 -37.52
CA LYS A 93 -7.82 -6.35 -37.48
C LYS A 93 -7.14 -7.00 -36.28
N LEU A 94 -5.95 -6.53 -35.87
CA LEU A 94 -5.28 -7.03 -34.67
C LEU A 94 -6.04 -6.66 -33.41
N ARG A 95 -6.62 -5.46 -33.36
CA ARG A 95 -7.49 -5.02 -32.27
C ARG A 95 -8.71 -5.92 -32.12
N GLU A 96 -9.38 -6.23 -33.24
CA GLU A 96 -10.52 -7.14 -33.24
C GLU A 96 -10.13 -8.56 -32.77
N LEU A 97 -9.02 -9.12 -33.29
CA LEU A 97 -8.53 -10.44 -32.90
C LEU A 97 -8.14 -10.49 -31.41
N PHE A 98 -7.53 -9.39 -30.88
CA PHE A 98 -7.21 -9.27 -29.47
C PHE A 98 -8.47 -9.26 -28.61
N ARG A 99 -9.46 -8.43 -28.96
CA ARG A 99 -10.75 -8.35 -28.22
C ARG A 99 -11.54 -9.66 -28.26
N GLN A 100 -11.34 -10.48 -29.28
CA GLN A 100 -11.93 -11.82 -29.40
C GLN A 100 -11.11 -12.91 -28.68
N GLY A 101 -9.95 -12.57 -28.09
CA GLY A 101 -9.08 -13.51 -27.37
C GLY A 101 -8.22 -14.42 -28.25
N PHE A 102 -8.21 -14.24 -29.57
CA PHE A 102 -7.41 -15.07 -30.48
C PHE A 102 -5.89 -14.84 -30.36
N LEU A 103 -5.48 -13.77 -29.70
CA LEU A 103 -4.06 -13.45 -29.56
C LEU A 103 -3.48 -13.79 -28.19
N ASP A 104 -4.25 -14.31 -27.26
CA ASP A 104 -3.85 -14.52 -25.86
C ASP A 104 -2.62 -15.42 -25.70
N ASP A 105 -2.49 -16.42 -26.54
CA ASP A 105 -1.36 -17.37 -26.54
C ASP A 105 -0.15 -16.89 -27.35
N ARG A 106 -0.26 -15.80 -28.10
CA ARG A 106 0.84 -15.24 -28.87
C ARG A 106 1.89 -14.64 -27.95
N GLU A 107 3.17 -14.87 -28.26
CA GLU A 107 4.28 -14.28 -27.51
C GLU A 107 4.60 -12.87 -28.00
N VAL A 108 4.84 -11.97 -27.04
CA VAL A 108 5.33 -10.61 -27.28
C VAL A 108 6.57 -10.36 -26.42
N GLU A 109 7.49 -9.55 -26.94
CA GLU A 109 8.62 -9.06 -26.17
C GLU A 109 8.20 -7.78 -25.44
N PHE A 110 8.22 -7.82 -24.13
CA PHE A 110 7.80 -6.73 -23.27
C PHE A 110 8.95 -6.32 -22.33
N GLU A 111 9.16 -5.03 -22.19
CA GLU A 111 10.12 -4.49 -21.24
C GLU A 111 9.49 -4.42 -19.85
N VAL A 112 9.88 -5.33 -18.96
CA VAL A 112 9.47 -5.32 -17.55
C VAL A 112 10.48 -4.48 -16.78
N LYS A 113 9.97 -3.47 -16.08
CA LYS A 113 10.74 -2.81 -15.02
C LYS A 113 10.83 -3.78 -13.85
N GLU A 114 11.99 -4.34 -13.57
CA GLU A 114 12.17 -5.03 -12.29
C GLU A 114 11.93 -4.01 -11.18
N GLN A 115 10.92 -4.26 -10.35
CA GLN A 115 10.90 -3.69 -9.02
C GLN A 115 12.16 -4.22 -8.34
N SER A 116 13.18 -3.38 -8.26
CA SER A 116 14.39 -3.70 -7.52
C SER A 116 13.93 -4.05 -6.10
N GLN A 117 13.79 -5.35 -5.82
CA GLN A 117 13.81 -5.76 -4.43
C GLN A 117 15.10 -5.15 -3.88
N PRO A 118 15.04 -4.41 -2.77
CA PRO A 118 16.26 -3.94 -2.15
C PRO A 118 17.10 -5.19 -1.96
N ILE A 119 18.19 -5.29 -2.73
CA ILE A 119 19.20 -6.34 -2.55
C ILE A 119 19.53 -6.19 -1.08
N GLY A 120 19.10 -7.18 -0.27
CA GLY A 120 19.41 -7.22 1.13
C GLY A 120 20.91 -7.04 1.19
N MET A 121 21.37 -5.88 1.64
CA MET A 121 22.79 -5.59 1.73
C MET A 121 23.39 -6.73 2.50
N LEU A 122 24.22 -7.49 1.81
CA LEU A 122 25.17 -8.41 2.45
C LEU A 122 25.69 -7.69 3.68
N GLY A 123 25.35 -8.26 4.86
CA GLY A 123 25.61 -7.65 6.14
C GLY A 123 27.05 -7.22 6.29
N VAL A 124 27.29 -5.94 6.17
CA VAL A 124 28.48 -5.32 6.71
C VAL A 124 28.15 -5.05 8.18
N PRO A 125 28.78 -5.77 9.13
CA PRO A 125 28.52 -5.55 10.55
C PRO A 125 28.91 -4.11 10.90
N GLY A 126 27.93 -3.30 11.37
CA GLY A 126 28.17 -1.94 11.82
C GLY A 126 27.53 -0.82 11.00
N MET A 127 26.79 -1.11 9.93
CA MET A 127 26.00 -0.11 9.23
C MET A 127 24.53 -0.25 9.66
N GLU A 128 24.11 0.60 10.57
CA GLU A 128 22.69 0.82 10.89
C GLU A 128 21.95 1.24 9.60
N GLN A 129 20.70 0.84 9.48
CA GLN A 129 19.85 0.97 8.27
C GLN A 129 20.01 2.35 7.62
N PRO A 130 20.39 2.44 6.34
CA PRO A 130 20.50 3.73 5.67
C PRO A 130 19.12 4.39 5.61
N GLY A 131 19.02 5.60 6.14
CA GLY A 131 17.80 6.38 6.15
C GLY A 131 17.21 6.57 4.74
N ASP A 132 15.91 6.82 4.66
CA ASP A 132 15.15 6.91 3.40
C ASP A 132 15.73 7.92 2.39
N GLN A 133 16.49 8.91 2.84
CA GLN A 133 17.22 9.86 1.99
C GLN A 133 18.35 9.20 1.18
N MET A 134 19.01 8.17 1.72
CA MET A 134 20.04 7.43 0.98
C MET A 134 19.42 6.46 -0.04
N LYS A 135 18.25 5.90 0.22
CA LYS A 135 17.53 5.05 -0.76
C LYS A 135 17.19 5.84 -2.03
N GLY A 136 16.76 7.11 -1.89
CA GLY A 136 16.46 8.00 -3.02
C GLY A 136 17.70 8.38 -3.83
N ALA A 137 18.85 8.58 -3.21
CA ALA A 137 20.11 8.87 -3.89
C ALA A 137 20.65 7.62 -4.63
N PHE A 138 20.55 6.44 -4.02
CA PHE A 138 20.94 5.17 -4.64
C PHE A 138 20.08 4.79 -5.84
N SER A 139 18.77 5.04 -5.81
CA SER A 139 17.90 4.75 -6.95
C SER A 139 18.18 5.61 -8.18
N LYS A 140 18.76 6.81 -7.98
CA LYS A 140 19.19 7.69 -9.07
C LYS A 140 20.55 7.31 -9.66
N LEU A 141 21.42 6.64 -8.90
CA LEU A 141 22.75 6.18 -9.32
C LEU A 141 22.72 4.83 -10.07
N PHE A 142 21.72 4.01 -9.84
CA PHE A 142 21.57 2.73 -10.53
C PHE A 142 20.33 2.80 -11.42
N PRO A 143 20.50 3.00 -12.74
CA PRO A 143 19.37 2.96 -13.67
C PRO A 143 18.67 1.60 -13.53
N GLN A 144 17.35 1.65 -13.36
CA GLN A 144 16.52 0.43 -13.31
C GLN A 144 16.81 -0.41 -14.55
N LYS A 145 17.37 -1.59 -14.35
CA LYS A 145 17.58 -2.53 -15.45
C LYS A 145 16.23 -2.96 -15.99
N THR A 146 15.90 -2.52 -17.18
CA THR A 146 14.80 -3.07 -17.95
C THR A 146 15.26 -4.38 -18.58
N HIS A 147 14.59 -5.46 -18.27
CA HIS A 147 14.82 -6.74 -18.95
C HIS A 147 13.69 -7.00 -19.94
N ARG A 148 14.06 -7.31 -21.17
CA ARG A 148 13.11 -7.79 -22.16
C ARG A 148 12.72 -9.22 -21.81
N LYS A 149 11.45 -9.42 -21.53
CA LYS A 149 10.90 -10.74 -21.23
C LYS A 149 9.90 -11.11 -22.30
N LYS A 150 10.03 -12.33 -22.83
CA LYS A 150 8.99 -12.91 -23.68
C LYS A 150 7.88 -13.43 -22.80
N MET A 151 6.66 -13.04 -23.08
CA MET A 151 5.48 -13.52 -22.39
C MET A 151 4.27 -13.57 -23.32
N LYS A 152 3.26 -14.35 -22.94
CA LYS A 152 2.00 -14.41 -23.66
C LYS A 152 1.26 -13.08 -23.57
N VAL A 153 0.53 -12.71 -24.62
CA VAL A 153 -0.28 -11.49 -24.72
C VAL A 153 -1.21 -11.33 -23.52
N GLY A 154 -1.90 -12.40 -23.09
CA GLY A 154 -2.79 -12.33 -21.93
C GLY A 154 -2.07 -12.00 -20.60
N ALA A 155 -0.79 -12.36 -20.45
CA ALA A 155 0.03 -11.96 -19.30
C ALA A 155 0.56 -10.53 -19.46
N ALA A 156 1.05 -10.17 -20.65
CA ALA A 156 1.52 -8.84 -20.98
C ALA A 156 0.42 -7.80 -20.81
N TRP A 157 -0.81 -8.12 -21.17
CA TRP A 157 -1.98 -7.25 -21.02
C TRP A 157 -2.19 -6.77 -19.58
N ARG A 158 -2.10 -7.68 -18.60
CA ARG A 158 -2.25 -7.31 -17.18
C ARG A 158 -1.16 -6.33 -16.74
N HIS A 159 0.08 -6.60 -17.11
CA HIS A 159 1.20 -5.70 -16.79
C HIS A 159 1.07 -4.33 -17.47
N LEU A 160 0.57 -4.31 -18.72
CA LEU A 160 0.35 -3.06 -19.44
C LEU A 160 -0.72 -2.21 -18.76
N ILE A 161 -1.84 -2.81 -18.32
CA ILE A 161 -2.88 -2.08 -17.58
C ILE A 161 -2.32 -1.54 -16.25
N GLU A 162 -1.56 -2.34 -15.50
CA GLU A 162 -0.93 -1.90 -14.25
C GLU A 162 0.03 -0.72 -14.51
N ASP A 163 0.89 -0.81 -15.51
CA ASP A 163 1.81 0.25 -15.91
C ASP A 163 1.09 1.54 -16.33
N GLU A 164 0.06 1.43 -17.17
CA GLU A 164 -0.69 2.60 -17.64
C GLU A 164 -1.56 3.20 -16.53
N SER A 165 -2.15 2.38 -15.66
CA SER A 165 -2.85 2.86 -14.47
C SER A 165 -1.91 3.64 -13.55
N ALA A 166 -0.72 3.11 -13.29
CA ALA A 166 0.29 3.77 -12.45
C ALA A 166 0.74 5.13 -13.00
N LYS A 167 0.75 5.32 -14.35
CA LYS A 167 1.08 6.61 -14.96
C LYS A 167 -0.03 7.64 -14.86
N LEU A 168 -1.29 7.18 -14.78
CA LEU A 168 -2.47 8.03 -14.74
C LEU A 168 -2.86 8.45 -13.33
N VAL A 169 -2.28 7.80 -12.33
CA VAL A 169 -2.53 8.03 -10.91
C VAL A 169 -1.46 8.96 -10.35
N ASP A 170 -1.90 10.00 -9.65
CA ASP A 170 -1.04 10.98 -8.98
C ASP A 170 -0.81 10.56 -7.54
N GLU A 171 0.41 10.12 -7.22
CA GLU A 171 0.78 9.62 -5.87
C GLU A 171 0.74 10.72 -4.79
N ASP A 172 1.05 11.98 -5.15
CA ASP A 172 0.97 13.10 -4.21
C ASP A 172 -0.48 13.36 -3.83
N LYS A 173 -1.36 13.38 -4.82
CA LYS A 173 -2.81 13.50 -4.60
C LYS A 173 -3.38 12.35 -3.76
N ILE A 174 -2.92 11.12 -4.00
CA ILE A 174 -3.31 9.96 -3.17
C ILE A 174 -2.91 10.19 -1.72
N THR A 175 -1.68 10.64 -1.50
CA THR A 175 -1.15 10.87 -0.16
C THR A 175 -1.96 11.90 0.61
N ASP A 176 -2.31 13.01 -0.02
CA ASP A 176 -3.10 14.07 0.60
C ASP A 176 -4.54 13.60 0.90
N LEU A 177 -5.21 12.95 -0.05
CA LEU A 177 -6.54 12.41 0.13
C LEU A 177 -6.58 11.31 1.21
N ALA A 178 -5.56 10.46 1.26
CA ALA A 178 -5.48 9.41 2.27
C ALA A 178 -5.25 9.98 3.66
N ARG A 179 -4.40 11.01 3.79
CA ARG A 179 -4.17 11.70 5.06
C ARG A 179 -5.46 12.33 5.57
N GLU A 180 -6.15 13.11 4.75
CA GLU A 180 -7.45 13.70 5.11
C GLU A 180 -8.45 12.63 5.55
N ARG A 181 -8.54 11.52 4.80
CA ARG A 181 -9.46 10.42 5.13
C ARG A 181 -9.09 9.71 6.44
N VAL A 182 -7.80 9.51 6.71
CA VAL A 182 -7.32 8.92 7.96
C VAL A 182 -7.63 9.83 9.14
N GLU A 183 -7.36 11.13 9.03
CA GLU A 183 -7.60 12.12 10.09
C GLU A 183 -9.09 12.31 10.39
N GLN A 184 -9.96 12.28 9.35
CA GLN A 184 -11.38 12.59 9.52
C GLN A 184 -12.25 11.35 9.75
N MET A 185 -11.86 10.19 9.24
CA MET A 185 -12.70 9.00 9.19
C MET A 185 -11.98 7.72 9.65
N GLY A 186 -10.69 7.79 9.96
CA GLY A 186 -9.90 6.64 10.37
C GLY A 186 -10.43 5.99 11.63
N ILE A 187 -10.50 4.67 11.67
CA ILE A 187 -11.02 3.90 12.80
C ILE A 187 -9.93 2.96 13.32
N VAL A 188 -9.49 3.19 14.54
CA VAL A 188 -8.63 2.27 15.28
C VAL A 188 -9.49 1.50 16.28
N PHE A 189 -9.59 0.19 16.11
CA PHE A 189 -10.29 -0.69 17.03
C PHE A 189 -9.28 -1.38 17.95
N ILE A 190 -9.26 -0.96 19.21
CA ILE A 190 -8.36 -1.52 20.22
C ILE A 190 -9.08 -2.64 20.99
N ASP A 191 -8.60 -3.87 20.80
CA ASP A 191 -9.10 -5.05 21.49
C ASP A 191 -8.28 -5.32 22.77
N GLU A 192 -8.88 -5.99 23.74
CA GLU A 192 -8.23 -6.42 24.99
C GLU A 192 -7.64 -5.27 25.83
N ILE A 193 -8.21 -4.06 25.74
CA ILE A 193 -7.73 -2.89 26.50
C ILE A 193 -7.86 -3.09 28.03
N ASP A 194 -8.82 -3.90 28.46
CA ASP A 194 -9.01 -4.28 29.86
C ASP A 194 -7.81 -5.01 30.45
N LYS A 195 -7.04 -5.74 29.64
CA LYS A 195 -5.81 -6.39 30.09
C LYS A 195 -4.68 -5.42 30.44
N LEU A 196 -4.71 -4.21 29.92
CA LEU A 196 -3.79 -3.15 30.32
C LEU A 196 -4.17 -2.55 31.69
N ALA A 197 -5.48 -2.53 32.01
CA ALA A 197 -5.99 -1.95 33.26
C ALA A 197 -5.94 -2.95 34.44
N SER A 198 -5.79 -4.25 34.18
CA SER A 198 -5.78 -5.27 35.21
C SER A 198 -4.40 -5.39 35.87
N GLY A 199 -4.16 -4.62 36.94
CA GLY A 199 -2.99 -4.74 37.80
C GLY A 199 -3.00 -6.07 38.55
N SER A 200 -2.22 -7.07 38.08
CA SER A 200 -1.92 -8.27 38.84
C SER A 200 -0.49 -8.18 39.38
N GLN A 201 -0.31 -8.37 40.65
CA GLN A 201 0.83 -8.29 41.57
C GLN A 201 2.25 -8.74 41.10
N GLN A 202 2.65 -8.52 39.87
CA GLN A 202 4.02 -8.78 39.42
C GLN A 202 4.69 -7.49 38.95
N ARG A 203 5.46 -6.87 39.81
CA ARG A 203 6.06 -5.53 39.70
C ARG A 203 6.81 -5.19 38.38
N SER A 204 7.30 -6.16 37.65
CA SER A 204 8.02 -5.90 36.38
C SER A 204 7.13 -5.86 35.13
N ALA A 205 5.98 -6.54 35.14
CA ALA A 205 5.02 -6.53 34.04
C ALA A 205 4.06 -5.32 34.12
N ASP A 206 3.89 -4.74 35.30
CA ASP A 206 3.00 -3.60 35.54
C ASP A 206 3.57 -2.28 34.97
N ILE A 207 4.89 -2.07 35.05
CA ILE A 207 5.55 -0.86 34.53
C ILE A 207 5.33 -0.72 33.01
N SER A 208 5.47 -1.82 32.25
CA SER A 208 5.27 -1.80 30.79
C SER A 208 3.80 -1.55 30.39
N ARG A 209 2.84 -2.00 31.20
CA ARG A 209 1.40 -1.79 30.95
C ARG A 209 0.97 -0.36 31.22
N GLU A 210 1.44 0.22 32.33
CA GLU A 210 1.22 1.63 32.68
C GLU A 210 1.86 2.56 31.63
N GLY A 211 3.05 2.19 31.11
CA GLY A 211 3.70 2.90 30.02
C GLY A 211 2.85 2.95 28.76
N VAL A 212 2.28 1.80 28.31
CA VAL A 212 1.39 1.74 27.15
C VAL A 212 0.11 2.57 27.36
N GLN A 213 -0.49 2.54 28.57
CA GLN A 213 -1.65 3.39 28.86
C GLN A 213 -1.31 4.88 28.73
N ARG A 214 -0.18 5.31 29.28
CA ARG A 214 0.30 6.69 29.19
C ARG A 214 0.58 7.11 27.77
N ASP A 215 1.16 6.22 26.95
CA ASP A 215 1.52 6.49 25.56
C ASP A 215 0.29 6.50 24.63
N LEU A 216 -0.81 5.81 25.02
CA LEU A 216 -2.09 5.87 24.30
C LEU A 216 -2.83 7.19 24.50
N LEU A 217 -2.64 7.86 25.64
CA LEU A 217 -3.37 9.06 25.98
C LEU A 217 -3.23 10.19 24.94
N PRO A 218 -2.01 10.56 24.49
CA PRO A 218 -1.86 11.56 23.43
C PRO A 218 -2.58 11.18 22.12
N ILE A 219 -2.59 9.90 21.76
CA ILE A 219 -3.28 9.43 20.54
C ILE A 219 -4.79 9.64 20.64
N VAL A 220 -5.36 9.43 21.83
CA VAL A 220 -6.81 9.59 22.07
C VAL A 220 -7.19 11.07 22.22
N GLU A 221 -6.34 11.89 22.85
CA GLU A 221 -6.58 13.31 23.06
C GLU A 221 -6.30 14.18 21.82
N GLY A 222 -5.57 13.64 20.86
CA GLY A 222 -5.13 14.33 19.66
C GLY A 222 -3.65 14.66 19.69
N SER A 223 -2.90 14.03 18.80
CA SER A 223 -1.46 14.29 18.62
C SER A 223 -1.07 14.17 17.16
N ALA A 224 0.10 14.72 16.80
CA ALA A 224 0.67 14.57 15.47
C ALA A 224 1.66 13.41 15.45
N VAL A 225 1.36 12.40 14.67
CA VAL A 225 2.20 11.21 14.50
C VAL A 225 3.00 11.31 13.21
N ASN A 226 4.32 11.10 13.31
CA ASN A 226 5.19 11.11 12.14
C ASN A 226 5.08 9.77 11.38
N THR A 227 4.75 9.86 10.09
CA THR A 227 4.68 8.71 9.18
C THR A 227 5.60 8.95 7.98
N LYS A 228 5.87 7.91 7.20
CA LYS A 228 6.63 8.06 5.95
C LYS A 228 5.92 8.93 4.88
N TYR A 229 4.63 9.24 5.10
CA TYR A 229 3.80 10.08 4.24
C TYR A 229 3.58 11.49 4.83
N GLY A 230 4.34 11.85 5.86
CA GLY A 230 4.21 13.10 6.59
C GLY A 230 3.49 12.95 7.93
N LEU A 231 3.18 14.09 8.56
CA LEU A 231 2.45 14.14 9.82
C LEU A 231 0.98 13.80 9.62
N VAL A 232 0.43 13.02 10.53
CA VAL A 232 -0.98 12.64 10.63
C VAL A 232 -1.49 13.04 12.01
N ASN A 233 -2.56 13.81 12.05
CA ASN A 233 -3.21 14.21 13.29
C ASN A 233 -4.27 13.19 13.71
N THR A 234 -4.30 12.84 15.01
CA THR A 234 -5.25 11.87 15.58
C THR A 234 -6.44 12.54 16.24
#